data_8a3152eb65adc5fd082a147138d9c341
#
_entry.id   8a3152eb65adc5fd082a147138d9c341
#
_cell.length_a   1.000
_cell.length_b   1.000
_cell.length_c   1.000
_cell.angle_alpha   90.00
_cell.angle_beta   90.00
_cell.angle_gamma   90.00
#
_symmetry.space_group_name_H-M   'P 1'
#
loop_
_entity.id
_entity.type
_entity.pdbx_description
1 polymer ?
#
loop_
_entity_poly.entity_id
_entity_poly.type
_entity_poly.pdbx_seq_one_letter_code
_entity_poly.pdbx_strand_id
1 'polypeptide(L)'
;DLRMSRGLGDVYKRQIQEVVERYLNEAVAANTVENRGCAIVMNVKTGAILAMASKPDFDPNDPQDFSANLAYLMEQVQAEPELYTIYKKDENGNYLRDENGQKIADAEADYTGTYRDIQWKNKTITELYYPGSVFKVITAAMGVDSGKATYYTTLNCSGAYSVAKQTYHCAGRKAHGAQNLAEALRNSCNIYFIQLGQRVGSSLFYDYFDAFGFTERTGVDLPSETGLMKYYSANQLGEVQLASSAFGQAMAITPLQMCTAVAAAVNGGYLVTPHVVDKITDQNGNVVQEIGTNTRRQVISESASETIRQIMEFEVGDGTQGGGGNAYVAGYRIGGKSGTSEQLNMDRRADGDYKKVASFAAVLPANDPEILVYVMLDDPNNARTDYSSILAAPVVGNIISEIAPYLGIATDGVDRSGTTVKVPNLTGKEWSNAQVQLNIKGLKHHLAESESDQTAALVTYQYPRAGAEVPYGTTVYLYTDTYEGKHAEVPDVTGKSADLSLIH
;
A
#
# COMPACT_ATOMS: atom_id res chain seq x y z
N ASP A 1 -29.47 14.84 -9.45
CA ASP A 1 -29.58 13.38 -9.53
C ASP A 1 -28.67 12.85 -10.62
N LEU A 2 -27.43 12.59 -10.29
CA LEU A 2 -26.50 11.84 -11.15
C LEU A 2 -26.87 10.36 -11.04
N ARG A 3 -27.80 9.90 -11.87
CA ARG A 3 -28.01 8.46 -12.07
C ARG A 3 -26.87 7.94 -12.91
N MET A 4 -25.88 7.32 -12.25
CA MET A 4 -24.84 6.56 -12.93
C MET A 4 -25.51 5.47 -13.78
N SER A 5 -25.21 5.44 -15.07
CA SER A 5 -25.62 4.35 -15.95
C SER A 5 -24.87 3.08 -15.51
N ARG A 6 -25.64 2.04 -15.16
CA ARG A 6 -25.10 0.74 -14.76
C ARG A 6 -24.57 -0.01 -15.97
N GLY A 7 -23.34 0.28 -16.40
CA GLY A 7 -22.61 -0.55 -17.36
C GLY A 7 -21.79 -1.62 -16.63
N LEU A 8 -21.43 -2.70 -17.34
CA LEU A 8 -20.58 -3.77 -16.82
C LEU A 8 -19.28 -3.23 -16.19
N GLY A 9 -18.73 -2.10 -16.67
CA GLY A 9 -17.55 -1.45 -16.12
C GLY A 9 -17.73 -0.94 -14.67
N ASP A 10 -18.93 -0.47 -14.32
CA ASP A 10 -19.23 0.03 -12.97
C ASP A 10 -19.30 -1.13 -11.95
N VAL A 11 -19.71 -2.32 -12.38
CA VAL A 11 -19.76 -3.52 -11.54
C VAL A 11 -18.35 -3.95 -11.13
N TYR A 12 -17.39 -3.95 -12.06
CA TYR A 12 -16.00 -4.32 -11.77
C TYR A 12 -15.33 -3.35 -10.80
N LYS A 13 -15.48 -2.04 -11.01
CA LYS A 13 -14.90 -1.03 -10.11
C LYS A 13 -15.45 -1.17 -8.69
N ARG A 14 -16.77 -1.39 -8.54
CA ARG A 14 -17.38 -1.61 -7.23
C ARG A 14 -16.85 -2.86 -6.53
N GLN A 15 -16.71 -3.97 -7.25
CA GLN A 15 -16.18 -5.21 -6.69
C GLN A 15 -14.72 -5.05 -6.24
N ILE A 16 -13.89 -4.36 -7.05
CA ILE A 16 -12.50 -4.08 -6.69
C ILE A 16 -12.43 -3.21 -5.43
N GLN A 17 -13.27 -2.17 -5.34
CA GLN A 17 -13.35 -1.29 -4.18
C GLN A 17 -13.73 -2.08 -2.92
N GLU A 18 -14.76 -2.95 -2.99
CA GLU A 18 -15.22 -3.78 -1.90
C GLU A 18 -14.12 -4.74 -1.39
N VAL A 19 -13.40 -5.38 -2.30
CA VAL A 19 -12.24 -6.24 -1.97
C VAL A 19 -11.15 -5.44 -1.25
N VAL A 20 -10.81 -4.27 -1.79
CA VAL A 20 -9.77 -3.41 -1.22
C VAL A 20 -10.15 -2.91 0.18
N GLU A 21 -11.39 -2.45 0.37
CA GLU A 21 -11.88 -1.98 1.67
C GLU A 21 -11.90 -3.10 2.70
N ARG A 22 -12.35 -4.29 2.33
CA ARG A 22 -12.39 -5.44 3.23
C ARG A 22 -10.99 -5.81 3.72
N TYR A 23 -10.03 -6.00 2.82
CA TYR A 23 -8.67 -6.36 3.24
C TYR A 23 -7.94 -5.22 3.97
N LEU A 24 -8.25 -3.97 3.65
CA LEU A 24 -7.71 -2.85 4.41
C LEU A 24 -8.30 -2.80 5.83
N ASN A 25 -9.61 -3.05 6.00
CA ASN A 25 -10.25 -3.15 7.31
C ASN A 25 -9.64 -4.26 8.16
N GLU A 26 -9.52 -5.47 7.58
CA GLU A 26 -8.87 -6.60 8.24
C GLU A 26 -7.45 -6.24 8.68
N ALA A 27 -6.67 -5.60 7.81
CA ALA A 27 -5.29 -5.22 8.10
C ALA A 27 -5.18 -4.16 9.21
N VAL A 28 -6.04 -3.14 9.18
CA VAL A 28 -6.08 -2.09 10.20
C VAL A 28 -6.42 -2.68 11.57
N ALA A 29 -7.44 -3.54 11.65
CA ALA A 29 -7.84 -4.19 12.89
C ALA A 29 -6.77 -5.17 13.40
N ALA A 30 -6.27 -6.08 12.55
CA ALA A 30 -5.29 -7.09 12.91
C ALA A 30 -3.96 -6.53 13.39
N ASN A 31 -3.59 -5.34 12.91
CA ASN A 31 -2.32 -4.70 13.25
C ASN A 31 -2.47 -3.50 14.18
N THR A 32 -3.66 -3.28 14.72
CA THR A 32 -3.94 -2.16 15.64
C THR A 32 -3.34 -0.86 15.10
N VAL A 33 -3.74 -0.50 13.85
CA VAL A 33 -3.19 0.69 13.19
C VAL A 33 -3.75 1.94 13.86
N GLU A 34 -2.88 2.72 14.49
CA GLU A 34 -3.30 3.84 15.36
C GLU A 34 -3.56 5.13 14.58
N ASN A 35 -2.84 5.36 13.47
CA ASN A 35 -3.01 6.59 12.71
C ASN A 35 -3.95 6.37 11.50
N ARG A 36 -3.49 5.70 10.45
CA ARG A 36 -4.29 5.54 9.22
C ARG A 36 -3.89 4.32 8.38
N GLY A 37 -4.86 3.81 7.64
CA GLY A 37 -4.65 2.83 6.58
C GLY A 37 -4.98 3.43 5.21
N CYS A 38 -4.21 3.12 4.18
CA CYS A 38 -4.51 3.51 2.80
C CYS A 38 -4.30 2.34 1.85
N ALA A 39 -5.18 2.20 0.86
CA ALA A 39 -5.00 1.26 -0.23
C ALA A 39 -5.43 1.88 -1.56
N ILE A 40 -4.63 1.67 -2.61
CA ILE A 40 -4.88 2.20 -3.95
C ILE A 40 -4.66 1.07 -4.96
N VAL A 41 -5.60 0.89 -5.88
CA VAL A 41 -5.44 0.09 -7.09
C VAL A 41 -5.54 0.99 -8.29
N MET A 42 -4.50 1.04 -9.11
CA MET A 42 -4.40 1.96 -10.25
C MET A 42 -3.92 1.23 -11.50
N ASN A 43 -4.52 1.52 -12.65
CA ASN A 43 -3.99 1.09 -13.93
C ASN A 43 -2.73 1.91 -14.25
N VAL A 44 -1.59 1.23 -14.41
CA VAL A 44 -0.28 1.91 -14.56
C VAL A 44 -0.13 2.60 -15.92
N LYS A 45 -0.85 2.15 -16.95
CA LYS A 45 -0.75 2.68 -18.33
C LYS A 45 -1.63 3.92 -18.53
N THR A 46 -2.80 3.94 -17.89
CA THR A 46 -3.79 5.01 -18.09
C THR A 46 -3.87 6.02 -16.95
N GLY A 47 -3.47 5.63 -15.74
CA GLY A 47 -3.69 6.41 -14.52
C GLY A 47 -5.08 6.22 -13.91
N ALA A 48 -5.95 5.40 -14.51
CA ALA A 48 -7.27 5.14 -13.98
C ALA A 48 -7.19 4.49 -12.59
N ILE A 49 -7.83 5.13 -11.60
CA ILE A 49 -7.94 4.60 -10.24
C ILE A 49 -9.12 3.62 -10.23
N LEU A 50 -8.82 2.35 -9.97
CA LEU A 50 -9.80 1.27 -9.92
C LEU A 50 -10.41 1.10 -8.53
N ALA A 51 -9.62 1.38 -7.48
CA ALA A 51 -10.06 1.48 -6.11
C ALA A 51 -9.16 2.41 -5.32
N MET A 52 -9.73 3.11 -4.35
CA MET A 52 -9.02 3.98 -3.43
C MET A 52 -9.75 3.97 -2.08
N ALA A 53 -9.07 3.52 -1.03
CA ALA A 53 -9.62 3.45 0.32
C ALA A 53 -8.67 4.09 1.32
N SER A 54 -9.22 4.75 2.34
CA SER A 54 -8.47 5.27 3.48
C SER A 54 -9.23 5.04 4.78
N LYS A 55 -8.50 4.72 5.85
CA LYS A 55 -9.03 4.49 7.20
C LYS A 55 -8.37 5.43 8.21
N PRO A 56 -9.07 5.84 9.27
CA PRO A 56 -10.50 5.62 9.48
C PRO A 56 -11.35 6.33 8.41
N ASP A 57 -12.47 5.72 8.06
CA ASP A 57 -13.49 6.27 7.15
C ASP A 57 -14.76 6.62 7.93
N PHE A 58 -15.84 6.93 7.22
CA PHE A 58 -17.14 7.27 7.79
C PHE A 58 -18.28 6.66 6.97
N ASP A 59 -19.47 6.53 7.58
CA ASP A 59 -20.67 6.12 6.84
C ASP A 59 -21.16 7.29 5.96
N PRO A 60 -21.17 7.16 4.62
CA PRO A 60 -21.68 8.20 3.74
C PRO A 60 -23.17 8.49 3.91
N ASN A 61 -23.93 7.57 4.54
CA ASN A 61 -25.35 7.78 4.84
C ASN A 61 -25.55 8.61 6.11
N ASP A 62 -24.57 8.62 7.02
CA ASP A 62 -24.55 9.49 8.21
C ASP A 62 -23.16 10.15 8.40
N PRO A 63 -22.80 11.10 7.51
CA PRO A 63 -21.46 11.67 7.46
C PRO A 63 -21.16 12.61 8.64
N GLN A 64 -22.14 12.89 9.49
CA GLN A 64 -22.01 13.72 10.70
C GLN A 64 -21.85 12.88 11.98
N ASP A 65 -21.93 11.56 11.89
CA ASP A 65 -21.62 10.69 13.02
C ASP A 65 -20.11 10.54 13.19
N PHE A 66 -19.61 11.01 14.33
CA PHE A 66 -18.19 10.93 14.71
C PHE A 66 -17.93 9.86 15.76
N SER A 67 -18.96 9.15 16.22
CA SER A 67 -18.88 8.27 17.39
C SER A 67 -17.81 7.19 17.24
N ALA A 68 -17.72 6.57 16.07
CA ALA A 68 -16.74 5.52 15.78
C ALA A 68 -15.29 6.05 15.70
N ASN A 69 -15.10 7.32 15.34
CA ASN A 69 -13.79 7.91 15.08
C ASN A 69 -13.39 8.97 16.11
N LEU A 70 -14.20 9.21 17.15
CA LEU A 70 -14.02 10.36 18.04
C LEU A 70 -12.64 10.41 18.70
N ALA A 71 -12.13 9.27 19.17
CA ALA A 71 -10.80 9.20 19.77
C ALA A 71 -9.70 9.62 18.79
N TYR A 72 -9.73 9.09 17.57
CA TYR A 72 -8.83 9.46 16.49
C TYR A 72 -8.91 10.96 16.15
N LEU A 73 -10.12 11.50 16.02
CA LEU A 73 -10.34 12.91 15.68
C LEU A 73 -9.79 13.85 16.76
N MET A 74 -9.98 13.49 18.02
CA MET A 74 -9.42 14.24 19.17
C MET A 74 -7.89 14.20 19.17
N GLU A 75 -7.28 13.04 18.87
CA GLU A 75 -5.83 12.89 18.77
C GLU A 75 -5.26 13.75 17.63
N GLN A 76 -5.92 13.76 16.44
CA GLN A 76 -5.48 14.60 15.32
C GLN A 76 -5.51 16.10 15.67
N VAL A 77 -6.52 16.56 16.38
CA VAL A 77 -6.58 17.96 16.85
C VAL A 77 -5.45 18.27 17.82
N GLN A 78 -5.11 17.34 18.71
CA GLN A 78 -4.00 17.50 19.67
C GLN A 78 -2.62 17.41 18.99
N ALA A 79 -2.47 16.57 17.98
CA ALA A 79 -1.21 16.40 17.25
C ALA A 79 -0.84 17.64 16.41
N GLU A 80 -1.83 18.37 15.89
CA GLU A 80 -1.62 19.56 15.08
C GLU A 80 -2.33 20.80 15.65
N PRO A 81 -1.95 21.27 16.85
CA PRO A 81 -2.66 22.34 17.55
C PRO A 81 -2.61 23.66 16.80
N GLU A 82 -1.55 23.93 16.05
CA GLU A 82 -1.45 25.16 15.24
C GLU A 82 -2.49 25.21 14.12
N LEU A 83 -2.90 24.04 13.62
CA LEU A 83 -3.84 23.92 12.51
C LEU A 83 -5.29 23.87 13.00
N TYR A 84 -5.54 23.14 14.08
CA TYR A 84 -6.90 22.79 14.51
C TYR A 84 -7.37 23.45 15.78
N THR A 85 -6.50 24.04 16.62
CA THR A 85 -6.93 24.68 17.86
C THR A 85 -7.81 25.89 17.58
N ILE A 86 -9.01 25.88 18.14
CA ILE A 86 -9.90 27.04 18.16
C ILE A 86 -9.48 27.93 19.32
N TYR A 87 -9.21 29.19 19.04
CA TYR A 87 -8.76 30.15 20.02
C TYR A 87 -9.87 31.14 20.39
N LYS A 88 -9.94 31.52 21.65
CA LYS A 88 -10.89 32.55 22.17
C LYS A 88 -10.64 33.87 21.45
N LYS A 89 -11.76 34.54 21.14
CA LYS A 89 -11.79 35.88 20.54
C LYS A 89 -12.62 36.84 21.41
N ASP A 90 -12.25 38.12 21.36
CA ASP A 90 -13.06 39.21 21.93
C ASP A 90 -14.24 39.55 21.01
N GLU A 91 -15.07 40.52 21.46
CA GLU A 91 -16.25 41.02 20.74
C GLU A 91 -15.92 41.63 19.36
N ASN A 92 -14.65 42.03 19.14
CA ASN A 92 -14.14 42.60 17.89
C ASN A 92 -13.47 41.55 16.99
N GLY A 93 -13.44 40.27 17.40
CA GLY A 93 -12.85 39.17 16.65
C GLY A 93 -11.33 39.00 16.83
N ASN A 94 -10.70 39.75 17.77
CA ASN A 94 -9.28 39.61 18.05
C ASN A 94 -9.03 38.42 18.97
N TYR A 95 -7.92 37.72 18.78
CA TYR A 95 -7.55 36.61 19.67
C TYR A 95 -7.21 37.11 21.09
N LEU A 96 -7.83 36.52 22.09
CA LEU A 96 -7.43 36.69 23.47
C LEU A 96 -6.07 36.05 23.71
N ARG A 97 -5.25 36.71 24.54
CA ARG A 97 -3.88 36.27 24.86
C ARG A 97 -3.70 36.19 26.39
N ASP A 98 -2.87 35.23 26.79
CA ASP A 98 -2.44 35.09 28.18
C ASP A 98 -1.38 36.15 28.57
N GLU A 99 -0.87 36.04 29.79
CA GLU A 99 0.15 36.93 30.37
C GLU A 99 1.50 36.87 29.62
N ASN A 100 1.73 35.75 28.86
CA ASN A 100 2.93 35.54 28.05
C ASN A 100 2.72 35.95 26.58
N GLY A 101 1.54 36.51 26.25
CA GLY A 101 1.18 36.89 24.89
C GLY A 101 0.76 35.74 23.96
N GLN A 102 0.59 34.52 24.49
CA GLN A 102 0.14 33.38 23.69
C GLN A 102 -1.39 33.41 23.54
N LYS A 103 -1.90 32.90 22.40
CA LYS A 103 -3.33 32.77 22.16
C LYS A 103 -3.93 31.76 23.13
N ILE A 104 -5.07 32.11 23.73
CA ILE A 104 -5.80 31.26 24.69
C ILE A 104 -6.68 30.28 23.89
N ALA A 105 -6.45 28.97 24.03
CA ALA A 105 -7.32 27.96 23.48
C ALA A 105 -8.72 28.01 24.08
N ASP A 106 -9.74 27.82 23.26
CA ASP A 106 -11.13 27.77 23.73
C ASP A 106 -11.50 26.34 24.08
N ALA A 107 -11.49 26.00 25.36
CA ALA A 107 -11.83 24.67 25.85
C ALA A 107 -13.32 24.29 25.68
N GLU A 108 -14.18 25.29 25.43
CA GLU A 108 -15.63 25.10 25.24
C GLU A 108 -16.00 25.22 23.73
N ALA A 109 -15.00 25.30 22.84
CA ALA A 109 -15.24 25.44 21.42
C ALA A 109 -15.97 24.22 20.86
N ASP A 110 -16.86 24.46 19.89
CA ASP A 110 -17.48 23.40 19.09
C ASP A 110 -16.51 22.94 18.01
N TYR A 111 -15.96 21.76 18.17
CA TYR A 111 -15.06 21.11 17.21
C TYR A 111 -15.77 20.31 16.11
N THR A 112 -17.10 20.30 16.05
CA THR A 112 -17.88 19.53 15.06
C THR A 112 -17.42 19.80 13.62
N GLY A 113 -17.21 21.07 13.26
CA GLY A 113 -16.69 21.44 11.95
C GLY A 113 -15.29 20.92 11.67
N THR A 114 -14.40 20.99 12.67
CA THR A 114 -13.03 20.47 12.57
C THR A 114 -13.01 18.94 12.45
N TYR A 115 -13.79 18.25 13.26
CA TYR A 115 -13.92 16.79 13.19
C TYR A 115 -14.44 16.32 11.83
N ARG A 116 -15.47 16.99 11.30
CA ARG A 116 -15.97 16.73 9.96
C ARG A 116 -14.87 16.91 8.91
N ASP A 117 -14.14 18.01 8.96
CA ASP A 117 -13.11 18.33 7.97
C ASP A 117 -11.94 17.33 8.04
N ILE A 118 -11.59 16.80 9.22
CA ILE A 118 -10.61 15.73 9.39
C ILE A 118 -11.17 14.39 8.90
N GLN A 119 -12.38 14.01 9.29
CA GLN A 119 -13.01 12.74 8.94
C GLN A 119 -13.20 12.57 7.44
N TRP A 120 -13.61 13.63 6.73
CA TRP A 120 -13.90 13.60 5.30
C TRP A 120 -12.66 13.67 4.41
N LYS A 121 -11.47 13.86 4.97
CA LYS A 121 -10.25 13.86 4.18
C LYS A 121 -9.99 12.51 3.52
N ASN A 122 -9.71 12.53 2.23
CA ASN A 122 -9.12 11.39 1.55
C ASN A 122 -7.62 11.37 1.84
N LYS A 123 -7.22 10.55 2.82
CA LYS A 123 -5.86 10.50 3.33
C LYS A 123 -4.81 10.03 2.31
N THR A 124 -5.26 9.46 1.19
CA THR A 124 -4.36 9.04 0.09
C THR A 124 -3.80 10.22 -0.71
N ILE A 125 -4.46 11.39 -0.65
CA ILE A 125 -4.11 12.60 -1.43
C ILE A 125 -3.91 13.85 -0.57
N THR A 126 -4.36 13.84 0.67
CA THR A 126 -4.32 15.02 1.55
C THR A 126 -3.17 14.99 2.54
N GLU A 127 -2.66 13.81 2.88
CA GLU A 127 -1.72 13.63 3.97
C GLU A 127 -0.38 13.06 3.50
N LEU A 128 0.69 13.58 4.10
CA LEU A 128 2.06 13.20 3.75
C LEU A 128 2.58 12.08 4.65
N TYR A 129 3.49 11.29 4.11
CA TYR A 129 4.24 10.27 4.84
C TYR A 129 5.65 10.12 4.27
N TYR A 130 6.56 9.54 5.02
CA TYR A 130 7.89 9.16 4.53
C TYR A 130 7.79 7.83 3.78
N PRO A 131 8.08 7.77 2.45
CA PRO A 131 7.86 6.56 1.64
C PRO A 131 8.82 5.40 2.00
N GLY A 132 9.91 5.71 2.66
CA GLY A 132 10.90 4.71 3.05
C GLY A 132 11.38 3.87 1.86
N SER A 133 11.59 2.60 2.10
CA SER A 133 12.22 1.71 1.11
C SER A 133 11.43 1.47 -0.17
N VAL A 134 10.15 1.85 -0.29
CA VAL A 134 9.44 1.83 -1.58
C VAL A 134 10.11 2.83 -2.55
N PHE A 135 10.61 3.95 -2.04
CA PHE A 135 11.33 4.95 -2.84
C PHE A 135 12.61 4.41 -3.50
N LYS A 136 13.18 3.31 -3.01
CA LYS A 136 14.35 2.65 -3.63
C LYS A 136 14.09 2.20 -5.06
N VAL A 137 12.83 1.93 -5.43
CA VAL A 137 12.44 1.68 -6.83
C VAL A 137 12.78 2.89 -7.70
N ILE A 138 12.48 4.09 -7.20
CA ILE A 138 12.74 5.34 -7.91
C ILE A 138 14.25 5.62 -7.98
N THR A 139 14.97 5.42 -6.87
CA THR A 139 16.44 5.57 -6.87
C THR A 139 17.12 4.56 -7.79
N ALA A 140 16.59 3.33 -7.87
CA ALA A 140 17.06 2.34 -8.85
C ALA A 140 16.82 2.83 -10.28
N ALA A 141 15.61 3.35 -10.55
CA ALA A 141 15.25 3.90 -11.87
C ALA A 141 16.17 5.06 -12.28
N MET A 142 16.42 6.00 -11.38
CA MET A 142 17.40 7.08 -11.58
C MET A 142 18.80 6.55 -11.93
N GLY A 143 19.25 5.54 -11.15
CA GLY A 143 20.56 4.95 -11.35
C GLY A 143 20.70 4.21 -12.68
N VAL A 144 19.68 3.46 -13.08
CA VAL A 144 19.68 2.69 -14.33
C VAL A 144 19.57 3.62 -15.53
N ASP A 145 18.61 4.54 -15.55
CA ASP A 145 18.36 5.43 -16.67
C ASP A 145 19.52 6.39 -16.93
N SER A 146 20.16 6.89 -15.86
CA SER A 146 21.35 7.75 -15.97
C SER A 146 22.65 7.00 -16.32
N GLY A 147 22.60 5.68 -16.49
CA GLY A 147 23.79 4.85 -16.75
C GLY A 147 24.75 4.71 -15.56
N LYS A 148 24.33 5.11 -14.33
CA LYS A 148 25.14 4.99 -13.11
C LYS A 148 25.06 3.59 -12.49
N ALA A 149 24.07 2.80 -12.90
CA ALA A 149 23.92 1.40 -12.51
C ALA A 149 23.32 0.59 -13.67
N THR A 150 23.49 -0.72 -13.58
CA THR A 150 22.79 -1.74 -14.35
C THR A 150 22.24 -2.78 -13.38
N TYR A 151 21.44 -3.72 -13.88
CA TYR A 151 20.98 -4.87 -13.08
C TYR A 151 22.13 -5.53 -12.29
N TYR A 152 23.32 -5.64 -12.91
CA TYR A 152 24.49 -6.34 -12.37
C TYR A 152 25.46 -5.45 -11.59
N THR A 153 25.21 -4.16 -11.48
CA THR A 153 26.10 -3.25 -10.75
C THR A 153 26.25 -3.68 -9.30
N THR A 154 27.46 -4.08 -8.91
CA THR A 154 27.74 -4.59 -7.58
C THR A 154 28.30 -3.51 -6.68
N LEU A 155 27.74 -3.38 -5.46
CA LEU A 155 28.23 -2.52 -4.38
C LEU A 155 28.32 -3.33 -3.08
N ASN A 156 29.18 -2.89 -2.15
CA ASN A 156 29.40 -3.61 -0.90
C ASN A 156 28.63 -2.96 0.26
N CYS A 157 27.97 -3.78 1.07
CA CYS A 157 27.30 -3.39 2.30
C CYS A 157 27.97 -4.01 3.52
N SER A 158 28.63 -3.21 4.32
CA SER A 158 29.24 -3.60 5.59
C SER A 158 28.29 -3.54 6.81
N GLY A 159 27.00 -3.25 6.60
CA GLY A 159 26.00 -3.07 7.67
C GLY A 159 25.93 -1.64 8.20
N ALA A 160 26.98 -0.84 8.01
CA ALA A 160 27.03 0.59 8.34
C ALA A 160 27.78 1.35 7.24
N TYR A 161 27.46 2.64 7.08
CA TYR A 161 28.12 3.51 6.12
C TYR A 161 28.06 4.97 6.61
N SER A 162 29.19 5.65 6.62
CA SER A 162 29.28 7.03 7.08
C SER A 162 29.34 8.00 5.93
N VAL A 163 28.48 9.01 5.99
CA VAL A 163 28.47 10.15 5.06
C VAL A 163 28.66 11.40 5.90
N ALA A 164 29.73 12.15 5.64
CA ALA A 164 30.17 13.24 6.50
C ALA A 164 30.27 12.78 7.99
N LYS A 165 29.50 13.40 8.88
CA LYS A 165 29.48 13.04 10.33
C LYS A 165 28.31 12.11 10.72
N GLN A 166 27.48 11.71 9.74
CA GLN A 166 26.31 10.86 9.97
C GLN A 166 26.63 9.41 9.61
N THR A 167 26.30 8.47 10.48
CA THR A 167 26.41 7.03 10.21
C THR A 167 25.01 6.43 9.98
N TYR A 168 24.86 5.78 8.84
CA TYR A 168 23.65 5.07 8.43
C TYR A 168 23.82 3.57 8.62
N HIS A 169 22.72 2.88 8.93
CA HIS A 169 22.70 1.45 9.12
C HIS A 169 21.70 0.76 8.21
N CYS A 170 21.98 -0.47 7.81
CA CYS A 170 20.95 -1.35 7.26
C CYS A 170 19.99 -1.83 8.35
N ALA A 171 18.82 -2.29 7.95
CA ALA A 171 17.84 -2.89 8.86
C ALA A 171 18.50 -4.02 9.68
N GLY A 172 18.24 -4.03 10.97
CA GLY A 172 18.87 -4.98 11.90
C GLY A 172 20.41 -4.89 11.97
N ARG A 173 21.01 -3.83 11.44
CA ARG A 173 22.48 -3.63 11.35
C ARG A 173 23.22 -4.77 10.64
N LYS A 174 22.52 -5.50 9.76
CA LYS A 174 23.04 -6.64 9.03
C LYS A 174 23.94 -6.20 7.87
N ALA A 175 25.14 -6.79 7.78
CA ALA A 175 25.99 -6.67 6.59
C ALA A 175 25.50 -7.62 5.50
N HIS A 176 25.28 -7.11 4.28
CA HIS A 176 24.85 -7.92 3.14
C HIS A 176 26.02 -8.35 2.25
N GLY A 177 27.23 -7.78 2.44
CA GLY A 177 28.37 -8.01 1.58
C GLY A 177 28.22 -7.38 0.19
N ALA A 178 28.93 -7.96 -0.77
CA ALA A 178 28.80 -7.57 -2.17
C ALA A 178 27.49 -8.09 -2.75
N GLN A 179 26.69 -7.21 -3.33
CA GLN A 179 25.38 -7.54 -3.90
C GLN A 179 25.11 -6.68 -5.14
N ASN A 180 24.39 -7.23 -6.11
CA ASN A 180 23.93 -6.48 -7.28
C ASN A 180 22.68 -5.66 -6.97
N LEU A 181 22.18 -4.91 -7.97
CA LEU A 181 21.01 -4.03 -7.79
C LEU A 181 19.75 -4.78 -7.40
N ALA A 182 19.49 -5.94 -8.01
CA ALA A 182 18.31 -6.75 -7.71
C ALA A 182 18.35 -7.34 -6.30
N GLU A 183 19.51 -7.88 -5.90
CA GLU A 183 19.75 -8.38 -4.54
C GLU A 183 19.64 -7.24 -3.51
N ALA A 184 20.14 -6.06 -3.84
CA ALA A 184 20.06 -4.89 -2.96
C ALA A 184 18.61 -4.41 -2.76
N LEU A 185 17.77 -4.48 -3.81
CA LEU A 185 16.36 -4.16 -3.70
C LEU A 185 15.63 -5.20 -2.83
N ARG A 186 15.86 -6.50 -3.07
CA ARG A 186 15.30 -7.61 -2.28
C ARG A 186 15.70 -7.53 -0.81
N ASN A 187 16.98 -7.27 -0.53
CA ASN A 187 17.49 -7.11 0.83
C ASN A 187 17.11 -5.76 1.45
N SER A 188 16.44 -4.90 0.70
CA SER A 188 16.12 -3.51 1.09
C SER A 188 17.34 -2.77 1.67
N CYS A 189 18.52 -2.93 1.04
CA CYS A 189 19.81 -2.50 1.56
C CYS A 189 19.98 -0.98 1.53
N ASN A 190 19.90 -0.30 2.67
CA ASN A 190 20.11 1.16 2.74
C ASN A 190 21.48 1.57 2.22
N ILE A 191 22.52 0.83 2.58
CA ILE A 191 23.91 1.17 2.23
C ILE A 191 24.14 1.14 0.73
N TYR A 192 23.57 0.14 0.03
CA TYR A 192 23.63 0.09 -1.43
C TYR A 192 22.98 1.35 -2.06
N PHE A 193 21.78 1.70 -1.61
CA PHE A 193 21.02 2.81 -2.18
C PHE A 193 21.63 4.17 -1.83
N ILE A 194 22.26 4.33 -0.67
CA ILE A 194 23.07 5.53 -0.36
C ILE A 194 24.22 5.68 -1.36
N GLN A 195 24.99 4.61 -1.59
CA GLN A 195 26.10 4.62 -2.56
C GLN A 195 25.60 4.87 -3.99
N LEU A 196 24.44 4.31 -4.36
CA LEU A 196 23.82 4.57 -5.68
C LEU A 196 23.39 6.02 -5.80
N GLY A 197 22.71 6.58 -4.80
CA GLY A 197 22.32 7.99 -4.77
C GLY A 197 23.54 8.94 -4.90
N GLN A 198 24.65 8.62 -4.21
CA GLN A 198 25.90 9.38 -4.36
C GLN A 198 26.50 9.28 -5.78
N ARG A 199 26.38 8.12 -6.45
CA ARG A 199 26.82 7.96 -7.86
C ARG A 199 25.94 8.78 -8.82
N VAL A 200 24.64 8.88 -8.56
CA VAL A 200 23.71 9.73 -9.32
C VAL A 200 24.07 11.20 -9.10
N GLY A 201 24.35 11.59 -7.87
CA GLY A 201 24.69 12.95 -7.47
C GLY A 201 23.46 13.83 -7.25
N SER A 202 23.61 14.89 -6.44
CA SER A 202 22.50 15.72 -5.95
C SER A 202 21.70 16.40 -7.06
N SER A 203 22.36 16.98 -8.08
CA SER A 203 21.68 17.69 -9.16
C SER A 203 20.79 16.74 -9.96
N LEU A 204 21.35 15.65 -10.47
CA LEU A 204 20.62 14.69 -11.29
C LEU A 204 19.54 13.93 -10.48
N PHE A 205 19.80 13.66 -9.20
CA PHE A 205 18.81 13.09 -8.29
C PHE A 205 17.60 14.02 -8.16
N TYR A 206 17.83 15.32 -7.99
CA TYR A 206 16.75 16.30 -7.91
C TYR A 206 15.98 16.42 -9.22
N ASP A 207 16.68 16.43 -10.37
CA ASP A 207 16.05 16.51 -11.69
C ASP A 207 15.08 15.31 -11.91
N TYR A 208 15.49 14.10 -11.54
CA TYR A 208 14.61 12.94 -11.58
C TYR A 208 13.48 13.02 -10.53
N PHE A 209 13.77 13.50 -9.32
CA PHE A 209 12.76 13.68 -8.28
C PHE A 209 11.62 14.60 -8.76
N ASP A 210 11.99 15.70 -9.39
CA ASP A 210 11.03 16.61 -10.02
C ASP A 210 10.32 15.93 -11.21
N ALA A 211 11.06 15.27 -12.10
CA ALA A 211 10.51 14.60 -13.27
C ALA A 211 9.49 13.52 -12.88
N PHE A 212 9.70 12.77 -11.81
CA PHE A 212 8.74 11.80 -11.26
C PHE A 212 7.50 12.44 -10.59
N GLY A 213 7.42 13.76 -10.51
CA GLY A 213 6.26 14.51 -10.04
C GLY A 213 6.18 14.69 -8.52
N PHE A 214 7.27 14.51 -7.79
CA PHE A 214 7.27 14.66 -6.32
C PHE A 214 7.28 16.11 -5.84
N THR A 215 7.49 17.08 -6.74
CA THR A 215 7.48 18.53 -6.42
C THR A 215 6.14 19.20 -6.71
N GLU A 216 5.17 18.47 -7.25
CA GLU A 216 3.89 18.99 -7.70
C GLU A 216 2.73 18.04 -7.37
N ARG A 217 1.50 18.54 -7.47
CA ARG A 217 0.29 17.72 -7.35
C ARG A 217 0.25 16.68 -8.46
N THR A 218 -0.39 15.53 -8.19
CA THR A 218 -0.63 14.51 -9.22
C THR A 218 -1.62 14.98 -10.27
N GLY A 219 -2.51 15.91 -9.90
CA GLY A 219 -3.55 16.43 -10.77
C GLY A 219 -4.76 15.48 -10.86
N VAL A 220 -4.93 14.62 -9.85
CA VAL A 220 -6.12 13.77 -9.76
C VAL A 220 -7.40 14.61 -9.76
N ASP A 221 -8.44 14.11 -10.39
CA ASP A 221 -9.76 14.75 -10.51
C ASP A 221 -10.63 14.67 -9.24
N LEU A 222 -9.96 14.61 -8.08
CA LEU A 222 -10.57 14.65 -6.76
C LEU A 222 -10.28 15.97 -6.06
N PRO A 223 -11.21 16.49 -5.23
CA PRO A 223 -11.00 17.71 -4.48
C PRO A 223 -9.95 17.53 -3.38
N SER A 224 -9.36 18.66 -2.95
CA SER A 224 -8.52 18.76 -1.76
C SER A 224 -7.15 18.06 -1.83
N GLU A 225 -6.65 17.72 -3.01
CA GLU A 225 -5.28 17.24 -3.13
C GLU A 225 -4.29 18.26 -2.55
N THR A 226 -3.44 17.82 -1.61
CA THR A 226 -2.47 18.72 -0.97
C THR A 226 -1.40 19.21 -1.95
N GLY A 227 -1.00 20.47 -1.78
CA GLY A 227 0.18 21.03 -2.45
C GLY A 227 1.40 21.12 -1.53
N LEU A 228 1.28 20.62 -0.29
CA LEU A 228 2.31 20.72 0.73
C LEU A 228 3.18 19.45 0.71
N MET A 229 4.16 19.38 -0.18
CA MET A 229 5.19 18.35 -0.14
C MET A 229 6.38 18.85 0.68
N LYS A 230 7.07 17.92 1.36
CA LYS A 230 8.29 18.22 2.11
C LYS A 230 9.47 17.49 1.44
N TYR A 231 10.41 18.24 0.93
CA TYR A 231 11.62 17.72 0.28
C TYR A 231 12.74 18.76 0.32
N TYR A 232 13.95 18.33 0.03
CA TYR A 232 15.08 19.24 -0.13
C TYR A 232 15.18 19.71 -1.59
N SER A 233 15.18 21.03 -1.81
CA SER A 233 15.45 21.60 -3.13
C SER A 233 16.87 21.29 -3.59
N ALA A 234 17.17 21.48 -4.88
CA ALA A 234 18.48 21.21 -5.45
C ALA A 234 19.64 21.84 -4.66
N ASN A 235 19.46 23.08 -4.18
CA ASN A 235 20.47 23.79 -3.39
C ASN A 235 20.62 23.30 -1.95
N GLN A 236 19.64 22.56 -1.43
CA GLN A 236 19.60 22.05 -0.06
C GLN A 236 20.01 20.57 0.00
N LEU A 237 20.08 19.89 -1.15
CA LEU A 237 20.39 18.46 -1.24
C LEU A 237 21.90 18.22 -1.10
N GLY A 238 22.43 18.43 0.11
CA GLY A 238 23.81 18.10 0.46
C GLY A 238 24.03 16.60 0.60
N GLU A 239 25.26 16.18 0.93
CA GLU A 239 25.64 14.76 1.01
C GLU A 239 24.77 13.95 1.98
N VAL A 240 24.45 14.51 3.15
CA VAL A 240 23.64 13.85 4.19
C VAL A 240 22.17 13.75 3.75
N GLN A 241 21.63 14.84 3.18
CA GLN A 241 20.27 14.87 2.67
C GLN A 241 20.10 13.92 1.49
N LEU A 242 21.03 13.88 0.56
CA LEU A 242 21.05 12.94 -0.56
C LEU A 242 21.09 11.49 -0.07
N ALA A 243 21.95 11.19 0.90
CA ALA A 243 22.05 9.86 1.48
C ALA A 243 20.71 9.39 2.07
N SER A 244 20.02 10.26 2.84
CA SER A 244 18.72 9.96 3.43
C SER A 244 17.61 9.89 2.37
N SER A 245 17.64 10.76 1.35
CA SER A 245 16.69 10.76 0.25
C SER A 245 16.77 9.48 -0.59
N ALA A 246 17.97 8.94 -0.80
CA ALA A 246 18.20 7.77 -1.64
C ALA A 246 17.47 6.49 -1.15
N PHE A 247 17.06 6.44 0.11
CA PHE A 247 16.25 5.35 0.64
C PHE A 247 14.90 5.79 1.24
N GLY A 248 14.45 7.03 0.91
CA GLY A 248 13.10 7.50 1.16
C GLY A 248 12.82 8.05 2.56
N GLN A 249 13.83 8.56 3.28
CA GLN A 249 13.70 9.08 4.66
C GLN A 249 13.84 10.61 4.79
N ALA A 250 13.97 11.33 3.67
CA ALA A 250 14.20 12.78 3.71
C ALA A 250 13.18 13.57 2.88
N MET A 251 12.08 12.95 2.51
CA MET A 251 10.95 13.60 1.86
C MET A 251 9.64 13.06 2.46
N ALA A 252 8.62 13.91 2.48
CA ALA A 252 7.26 13.51 2.81
C ALA A 252 6.34 13.84 1.63
N ILE A 253 5.64 12.84 1.14
CA ILE A 253 4.81 12.83 -0.07
C ILE A 253 3.48 12.15 0.20
N THR A 254 2.52 12.27 -0.70
CA THR A 254 1.25 11.54 -0.57
C THR A 254 1.37 10.09 -1.06
N PRO A 255 0.54 9.17 -0.55
CA PRO A 255 0.44 7.81 -1.09
C PRO A 255 0.19 7.78 -2.61
N LEU A 256 -0.66 8.67 -3.13
CA LEU A 256 -0.94 8.72 -4.56
C LEU A 256 0.27 9.19 -5.38
N GLN A 257 1.07 10.15 -4.90
CA GLN A 257 2.33 10.51 -5.57
C GLN A 257 3.29 9.32 -5.66
N MET A 258 3.39 8.51 -4.61
CA MET A 258 4.24 7.31 -4.66
C MET A 258 3.70 6.30 -5.69
N CYS A 259 2.37 6.11 -5.76
CA CYS A 259 1.74 5.24 -6.75
C CYS A 259 2.03 5.70 -8.18
N THR A 260 1.85 6.99 -8.49
CA THR A 260 2.11 7.52 -9.85
C THR A 260 3.57 7.38 -10.24
N ALA A 261 4.50 7.60 -9.30
CA ALA A 261 5.93 7.45 -9.55
C ALA A 261 6.34 5.99 -9.78
N VAL A 262 5.83 5.04 -8.98
CA VAL A 262 6.07 3.60 -9.22
C VAL A 262 5.45 3.16 -10.55
N ALA A 263 4.24 3.63 -10.87
CA ALA A 263 3.62 3.35 -12.17
C ALA A 263 4.50 3.84 -13.32
N ALA A 264 5.02 5.07 -13.25
CA ALA A 264 5.94 5.60 -14.24
C ALA A 264 7.24 4.77 -14.35
N ALA A 265 7.76 4.27 -13.22
CA ALA A 265 8.96 3.44 -13.24
C ALA A 265 8.79 2.10 -13.98
N VAL A 266 7.54 1.60 -14.17
CA VAL A 266 7.29 0.26 -14.72
C VAL A 266 6.48 0.24 -16.03
N ASN A 267 5.89 1.35 -16.46
CA ASN A 267 5.01 1.43 -17.63
C ASN A 267 5.71 1.92 -18.92
N GLY A 268 7.02 1.84 -18.99
CA GLY A 268 7.82 2.41 -20.08
C GLY A 268 8.37 3.80 -19.79
N GLY A 269 8.24 4.27 -18.55
CA GLY A 269 8.78 5.55 -18.09
C GLY A 269 7.81 6.72 -18.16
N TYR A 270 6.53 6.49 -18.39
CA TYR A 270 5.55 7.56 -18.61
C TYR A 270 4.84 7.96 -17.30
N LEU A 271 5.02 9.22 -16.89
CA LEU A 271 4.23 9.81 -15.79
C LEU A 271 2.85 10.18 -16.32
N VAL A 272 1.82 9.49 -15.83
CA VAL A 272 0.41 9.71 -16.20
C VAL A 272 -0.32 10.44 -15.09
N THR A 273 -1.33 11.26 -15.46
CA THR A 273 -2.23 11.89 -14.50
C THR A 273 -3.24 10.85 -14.00
N PRO A 274 -3.30 10.60 -12.67
CA PRO A 274 -4.33 9.70 -12.12
C PRO A 274 -5.72 10.32 -12.24
N HIS A 275 -6.75 9.48 -12.44
CA HIS A 275 -8.14 9.92 -12.54
C HIS A 275 -9.12 8.87 -12.03
N VAL A 276 -10.24 9.31 -11.48
CA VAL A 276 -11.34 8.47 -11.01
C VAL A 276 -12.47 8.46 -12.04
N VAL A 277 -12.70 9.61 -12.67
CA VAL A 277 -13.75 9.76 -13.70
C VAL A 277 -13.31 9.08 -14.98
N ASP A 278 -14.13 8.18 -15.50
CA ASP A 278 -13.94 7.49 -16.76
C ASP A 278 -14.63 8.26 -17.91
N LYS A 279 -15.89 8.62 -17.69
CA LYS A 279 -16.68 9.37 -18.67
C LYS A 279 -17.80 10.18 -18.02
N ILE A 280 -18.24 11.20 -18.71
CA ILE A 280 -19.39 12.02 -18.35
C ILE A 280 -20.49 11.76 -19.40
N THR A 281 -21.70 11.43 -18.93
CA THR A 281 -22.85 11.18 -19.81
C THR A 281 -23.95 12.20 -19.56
N ASP A 282 -24.77 12.47 -20.59
CA ASP A 282 -25.99 13.25 -20.46
C ASP A 282 -27.13 12.42 -19.79
N GLN A 283 -28.29 13.04 -19.61
CA GLN A 283 -29.44 12.39 -18.98
C GLN A 283 -30.00 11.20 -19.80
N ASN A 284 -29.67 11.10 -21.08
CA ASN A 284 -30.09 10.03 -21.98
C ASN A 284 -29.04 8.89 -22.06
N GLY A 285 -27.92 9.03 -21.35
CA GLY A 285 -26.80 8.07 -21.36
C GLY A 285 -25.81 8.28 -22.51
N ASN A 286 -25.94 9.34 -23.32
CA ASN A 286 -24.95 9.63 -24.35
C ASN A 286 -23.66 10.16 -23.72
N VAL A 287 -22.52 9.68 -24.20
CA VAL A 287 -21.22 10.16 -23.75
C VAL A 287 -21.00 11.60 -24.20
N VAL A 288 -20.88 12.51 -23.24
CA VAL A 288 -20.57 13.93 -23.45
C VAL A 288 -19.06 14.15 -23.46
N GLN A 289 -18.35 13.44 -22.58
CA GLN A 289 -16.90 13.49 -22.47
C GLN A 289 -16.36 12.14 -22.00
N GLU A 290 -15.30 11.68 -22.61
CA GLU A 290 -14.53 10.52 -22.17
C GLU A 290 -13.18 11.01 -21.66
N ILE A 291 -12.75 10.47 -20.51
CA ILE A 291 -11.47 10.82 -19.89
C ILE A 291 -10.46 9.78 -20.35
N GLY A 292 -9.61 10.18 -21.28
CA GLY A 292 -8.52 9.33 -21.77
C GLY A 292 -7.25 9.44 -20.94
N THR A 293 -6.26 8.64 -21.32
CA THR A 293 -4.93 8.72 -20.72
C THR A 293 -4.29 10.09 -20.94
N ASN A 294 -3.91 10.75 -19.85
CA ASN A 294 -3.16 11.99 -19.89
C ASN A 294 -1.70 11.74 -19.46
N THR A 295 -0.81 11.59 -20.44
CA THR A 295 0.63 11.46 -20.20
C THR A 295 1.26 12.84 -20.04
N ARG A 296 1.81 13.10 -18.86
CA ARG A 296 2.47 14.38 -18.54
C ARG A 296 3.85 14.48 -19.20
N ARG A 297 4.66 13.41 -19.10
CA ARG A 297 6.02 13.31 -19.66
C ARG A 297 6.55 11.89 -19.58
N GLN A 298 7.62 11.60 -20.32
CA GLN A 298 8.45 10.42 -20.10
C GLN A 298 9.60 10.79 -19.17
N VAL A 299 9.76 10.05 -18.07
CA VAL A 299 10.71 10.31 -16.98
C VAL A 299 11.99 9.51 -17.15
N ILE A 300 11.84 8.25 -17.57
CA ILE A 300 12.94 7.31 -17.82
C ILE A 300 12.72 6.59 -19.16
N SER A 301 13.76 5.99 -19.69
CA SER A 301 13.70 5.18 -20.90
C SER A 301 12.91 3.88 -20.67
N GLU A 302 12.36 3.32 -21.75
CA GLU A 302 11.68 2.02 -21.72
C GLU A 302 12.60 0.89 -21.24
N SER A 303 13.87 0.91 -21.65
CA SER A 303 14.87 -0.07 -21.22
C SER A 303 15.20 0.02 -19.73
N ALA A 304 15.22 1.23 -19.16
CA ALA A 304 15.35 1.40 -17.71
C ALA A 304 14.10 0.86 -17.00
N SER A 305 12.91 1.17 -17.49
CA SER A 305 11.65 0.66 -16.97
C SER A 305 11.60 -0.87 -17.00
N GLU A 306 12.05 -1.52 -18.08
CA GLU A 306 12.16 -2.97 -18.17
C GLU A 306 13.07 -3.54 -17.08
N THR A 307 14.23 -2.93 -16.86
CA THR A 307 15.16 -3.33 -15.79
C THR A 307 14.49 -3.21 -14.42
N ILE A 308 13.71 -2.13 -14.17
CA ILE A 308 12.99 -1.97 -12.92
C ILE A 308 11.94 -3.05 -12.72
N ARG A 309 11.18 -3.42 -13.76
CA ARG A 309 10.23 -4.54 -13.68
C ARG A 309 10.92 -5.83 -13.26
N GLN A 310 12.07 -6.16 -13.87
CA GLN A 310 12.84 -7.36 -13.57
C GLN A 310 13.33 -7.40 -12.11
N ILE A 311 13.85 -6.29 -11.58
CA ILE A 311 14.34 -6.26 -10.20
C ILE A 311 13.20 -6.27 -9.17
N MET A 312 12.03 -5.69 -9.49
CA MET A 312 10.84 -5.78 -8.64
C MET A 312 10.25 -7.20 -8.63
N GLU A 313 10.23 -7.88 -9.78
CA GLU A 313 9.82 -9.28 -9.86
C GLU A 313 10.76 -10.18 -9.05
N PHE A 314 12.07 -9.91 -9.10
CA PHE A 314 13.06 -10.63 -8.32
C PHE A 314 12.85 -10.46 -6.80
N GLU A 315 12.36 -9.31 -6.32
CA GLU A 315 12.07 -9.11 -4.90
C GLU A 315 10.94 -10.01 -4.39
N VAL A 316 9.85 -10.14 -5.15
CA VAL A 316 8.73 -11.01 -4.79
C VAL A 316 9.10 -12.48 -5.00
N GLY A 317 9.76 -12.79 -6.11
CA GLY A 317 10.20 -14.14 -6.43
C GLY A 317 9.04 -15.13 -6.54
N ASP A 318 9.24 -16.31 -5.95
CA ASP A 318 8.27 -17.41 -5.90
C ASP A 318 7.59 -17.55 -4.51
N GLY A 319 7.69 -16.53 -3.69
CA GLY A 319 7.13 -16.52 -2.34
C GLY A 319 7.96 -17.28 -1.28
N THR A 320 9.04 -17.95 -1.67
CA THR A 320 9.85 -18.77 -0.74
C THR A 320 11.00 -17.99 -0.10
N GLN A 321 11.32 -16.81 -0.62
CA GLN A 321 12.44 -15.99 -0.17
C GLN A 321 11.93 -14.70 0.49
N GLY A 322 12.74 -14.14 1.39
CA GLY A 322 12.41 -12.92 2.13
C GLY A 322 12.12 -11.70 1.23
N GLY A 323 11.86 -10.56 1.84
CA GLY A 323 11.48 -9.34 1.13
C GLY A 323 9.99 -9.30 0.79
N GLY A 324 9.66 -9.24 -0.49
CA GLY A 324 8.28 -9.15 -0.98
C GLY A 324 7.55 -10.48 -1.11
N GLY A 325 8.15 -11.62 -0.76
CA GLY A 325 7.59 -12.95 -0.99
C GLY A 325 6.18 -13.18 -0.41
N ASN A 326 5.83 -12.49 0.67
CA ASN A 326 4.48 -12.58 1.25
C ASN A 326 3.37 -11.92 0.37
N ALA A 327 3.75 -11.16 -0.67
CA ALA A 327 2.81 -10.66 -1.67
C ALA A 327 2.65 -11.60 -2.88
N TYR A 328 3.38 -12.72 -2.93
CA TYR A 328 3.30 -13.66 -4.02
C TYR A 328 1.95 -14.39 -4.07
N VAL A 329 1.40 -14.48 -5.25
CA VAL A 329 0.19 -15.26 -5.57
C VAL A 329 0.53 -16.21 -6.70
N ALA A 330 0.42 -17.50 -6.44
CA ALA A 330 0.73 -18.51 -7.45
C ALA A 330 -0.14 -18.35 -8.70
N GLY A 331 0.46 -18.45 -9.84
CA GLY A 331 -0.20 -18.23 -11.14
C GLY A 331 -0.02 -16.83 -11.70
N TYR A 332 0.55 -15.90 -10.94
CA TYR A 332 0.80 -14.55 -11.43
C TYR A 332 2.27 -14.15 -11.29
N ARG A 333 2.74 -13.37 -12.24
CA ARG A 333 4.05 -12.71 -12.17
C ARG A 333 3.86 -11.38 -11.44
N ILE A 334 4.39 -11.26 -10.24
CA ILE A 334 4.21 -10.09 -9.40
C ILE A 334 5.58 -9.46 -9.15
N GLY A 335 5.71 -8.18 -9.43
CA GLY A 335 6.84 -7.37 -9.01
C GLY A 335 6.44 -6.51 -7.82
N GLY A 336 7.34 -6.28 -6.85
CA GLY A 336 6.96 -5.49 -5.70
C GLY A 336 8.13 -4.85 -4.95
N LYS A 337 7.78 -4.01 -3.96
CA LYS A 337 8.72 -3.44 -3.00
C LYS A 337 8.06 -3.13 -1.67
N SER A 338 8.65 -3.63 -0.61
CA SER A 338 8.28 -3.34 0.77
C SER A 338 8.92 -2.04 1.28
N GLY A 339 8.20 -1.27 2.09
CA GLY A 339 8.68 -0.03 2.69
C GLY A 339 8.34 0.06 4.17
N THR A 340 9.36 0.05 5.03
CA THR A 340 9.20 0.41 6.44
C THR A 340 9.95 1.72 6.66
N SER A 341 9.25 2.76 7.12
CA SER A 341 9.83 4.08 7.38
C SER A 341 9.54 4.55 8.79
N GLU A 342 10.45 5.35 9.34
CA GLU A 342 10.30 5.96 10.65
C GLU A 342 9.66 7.36 10.51
N GLN A 343 8.71 7.68 11.37
CA GLN A 343 8.07 9.00 11.46
C GLN A 343 8.94 9.91 12.33
N LEU A 344 9.94 10.53 11.71
CA LEU A 344 10.95 11.32 12.42
C LEU A 344 10.43 12.64 13.01
N ASN A 345 9.28 13.10 12.56
CA ASN A 345 8.62 14.36 12.96
C ASN A 345 7.43 14.18 13.91
N MET A 346 7.18 12.94 14.34
CA MET A 346 6.12 12.61 15.30
C MET A 346 6.73 12.24 16.66
N ASP A 347 5.93 12.30 17.70
CA ASP A 347 6.30 11.83 19.02
C ASP A 347 6.64 10.34 18.98
N ARG A 348 7.60 9.96 19.81
CA ARG A 348 7.99 8.56 19.94
C ARG A 348 6.90 7.77 20.66
N ARG A 349 6.85 6.46 20.39
CA ARG A 349 6.04 5.52 21.16
C ARG A 349 6.49 5.48 22.63
N ALA A 350 5.64 4.95 23.50
CA ALA A 350 5.92 4.82 24.94
C ALA A 350 7.19 4.01 25.25
N ASP A 351 7.59 3.10 24.39
CA ASP A 351 8.84 2.32 24.47
C ASP A 351 10.09 3.09 24.01
N GLY A 352 9.91 4.32 23.51
CA GLY A 352 10.97 5.19 23.02
C GLY A 352 11.33 4.99 21.53
N ASP A 353 10.68 4.06 20.85
CA ASP A 353 10.89 3.83 19.41
C ASP A 353 10.12 4.85 18.56
N TYR A 354 10.53 5.03 17.30
CA TYR A 354 9.78 5.88 16.38
C TYR A 354 8.49 5.18 15.94
N LYS A 355 7.41 5.97 15.79
CA LYS A 355 6.24 5.55 15.03
C LYS A 355 6.69 5.17 13.61
N LYS A 356 6.09 4.15 13.01
CA LYS A 356 6.52 3.60 11.73
C LYS A 356 5.37 3.56 10.73
N VAL A 357 5.72 3.61 9.45
CA VAL A 357 4.80 3.32 8.35
C VAL A 357 5.22 2.04 7.68
N ALA A 358 4.34 1.08 7.60
CA ALA A 358 4.50 -0.15 6.83
C ALA A 358 3.76 -0.01 5.50
N SER A 359 4.46 -0.11 4.37
CA SER A 359 3.86 0.00 3.04
C SER A 359 4.37 -1.06 2.08
N PHE A 360 3.58 -1.37 1.06
CA PHE A 360 3.97 -2.26 -0.04
C PHE A 360 3.38 -1.79 -1.35
N ALA A 361 4.21 -1.74 -2.39
CA ALA A 361 3.80 -1.49 -3.77
C ALA A 361 4.01 -2.76 -4.59
N ALA A 362 2.98 -3.25 -5.25
CA ALA A 362 3.08 -4.36 -6.19
C ALA A 362 2.54 -3.99 -7.56
N VAL A 363 3.12 -4.57 -8.59
CA VAL A 363 2.70 -4.41 -9.99
C VAL A 363 2.51 -5.78 -10.63
N LEU A 364 1.49 -5.92 -11.47
CA LEU A 364 1.22 -7.16 -12.17
C LEU A 364 0.52 -6.94 -13.53
N PRO A 365 0.80 -7.83 -14.54
CA PRO A 365 1.90 -8.79 -14.55
C PRO A 365 3.26 -8.08 -14.51
N ALA A 366 4.27 -8.61 -13.84
CA ALA A 366 5.56 -7.92 -13.66
C ALA A 366 6.27 -7.62 -15.00
N ASN A 367 6.09 -8.45 -16.03
CA ASN A 367 6.71 -8.28 -17.34
C ASN A 367 6.03 -7.21 -18.22
N ASP A 368 4.72 -7.00 -18.08
CA ASP A 368 3.94 -5.96 -18.76
C ASP A 368 2.84 -5.42 -17.83
N PRO A 369 3.19 -4.58 -16.87
CA PRO A 369 2.28 -4.17 -15.81
C PRO A 369 1.01 -3.49 -16.35
N GLU A 370 -0.13 -3.98 -15.86
CA GLU A 370 -1.45 -3.40 -16.08
C GLU A 370 -1.93 -2.63 -14.87
N ILE A 371 -1.75 -3.21 -13.67
CA ILE A 371 -2.17 -2.58 -12.42
C ILE A 371 -1.03 -2.48 -11.41
N LEU A 372 -1.16 -1.48 -10.58
CA LEU A 372 -0.41 -1.30 -9.33
C LEU A 372 -1.39 -1.43 -8.16
N VAL A 373 -1.00 -2.20 -7.14
CA VAL A 373 -1.68 -2.30 -5.85
C VAL A 373 -0.74 -1.75 -4.79
N TYR A 374 -1.18 -0.73 -4.08
CA TYR A 374 -0.43 -0.09 -3.01
C TYR A 374 -1.21 -0.18 -1.69
N VAL A 375 -0.53 -0.58 -0.62
CA VAL A 375 -1.08 -0.59 0.74
C VAL A 375 -0.10 0.11 1.67
N MET A 376 -0.65 0.92 2.57
CA MET A 376 0.08 1.63 3.61
C MET A 376 -0.68 1.53 4.94
N LEU A 377 0.03 1.12 5.99
CA LEU A 377 -0.44 1.09 7.37
C LEU A 377 0.45 2.02 8.18
N ASP A 378 -0.10 3.09 8.72
CA ASP A 378 0.62 4.13 9.43
C ASP A 378 0.44 3.95 10.94
N ASP A 379 1.56 3.80 11.62
CA ASP A 379 1.67 3.49 13.04
C ASP A 379 0.98 2.16 13.44
N PRO A 380 1.33 1.03 12.78
CA PRO A 380 0.84 -0.26 13.20
C PRO A 380 1.44 -0.62 14.57
N ASN A 381 0.59 -0.84 15.57
CA ASN A 381 1.00 -1.25 16.91
C ASN A 381 0.88 -2.78 17.06
N ASN A 382 1.55 -3.51 16.18
CA ASN A 382 1.58 -4.97 16.23
C ASN A 382 2.68 -5.42 17.20
N ALA A 383 2.30 -6.12 18.27
CA ALA A 383 3.21 -6.58 19.32
C ALA A 383 4.38 -7.48 18.83
N ARG A 384 4.35 -7.94 17.58
CA ARG A 384 5.31 -8.92 17.04
C ARG A 384 6.30 -8.33 16.06
N THR A 385 5.90 -7.32 15.29
CA THR A 385 6.72 -6.78 14.21
C THR A 385 6.20 -5.45 13.68
N ASP A 386 7.13 -4.64 13.16
CA ASP A 386 6.84 -3.43 12.38
C ASP A 386 7.19 -3.60 10.89
N TYR A 387 7.60 -4.80 10.48
CA TYR A 387 8.10 -4.99 9.11
C TYR A 387 6.96 -5.07 8.10
N SER A 388 6.99 -4.19 7.11
CA SER A 388 6.02 -4.11 6.01
C SER A 388 5.88 -5.41 5.20
N SER A 389 6.94 -6.19 5.08
CA SER A 389 6.90 -7.50 4.44
C SER A 389 5.98 -8.51 5.17
N ILE A 390 5.68 -8.25 6.44
CA ILE A 390 4.79 -9.08 7.25
C ILE A 390 3.41 -8.41 7.40
N LEU A 391 3.35 -7.08 7.45
CA LEU A 391 2.11 -6.34 7.70
C LEU A 391 1.36 -5.95 6.42
N ALA A 392 2.07 -5.38 5.43
CA ALA A 392 1.44 -4.83 4.22
C ALA A 392 1.50 -5.77 3.01
N ALA A 393 2.58 -6.55 2.85
CA ALA A 393 2.73 -7.46 1.70
C ALA A 393 1.63 -8.53 1.61
N PRO A 394 1.22 -9.20 2.72
CA PRO A 394 0.10 -10.15 2.69
C PRO A 394 -1.21 -9.52 2.21
N VAL A 395 -1.50 -8.29 2.64
CA VAL A 395 -2.71 -7.55 2.26
C VAL A 395 -2.74 -7.34 0.74
N VAL A 396 -1.61 -6.92 0.17
CA VAL A 396 -1.46 -6.76 -1.28
C VAL A 396 -1.65 -8.09 -2.00
N GLY A 397 -1.04 -9.18 -1.52
CA GLY A 397 -1.23 -10.52 -2.09
C GLY A 397 -2.69 -10.97 -2.06
N ASN A 398 -3.40 -10.73 -0.97
CA ASN A 398 -4.82 -11.05 -0.84
C ASN A 398 -5.69 -10.25 -1.80
N ILE A 399 -5.46 -8.93 -1.89
CA ILE A 399 -6.16 -8.08 -2.88
C ILE A 399 -5.92 -8.63 -4.29
N ILE A 400 -4.66 -8.88 -4.67
CA ILE A 400 -4.30 -9.41 -5.99
C ILE A 400 -5.01 -10.74 -6.27
N SER A 401 -5.03 -11.66 -5.31
CA SER A 401 -5.61 -12.99 -5.48
C SER A 401 -7.08 -12.96 -5.87
N GLU A 402 -7.81 -11.94 -5.44
CA GLU A 402 -9.23 -11.77 -5.76
C GLU A 402 -9.49 -10.87 -6.98
N ILE A 403 -8.75 -9.76 -7.12
CA ILE A 403 -9.05 -8.82 -8.21
C ILE A 403 -8.44 -9.22 -9.55
N ALA A 404 -7.30 -9.92 -9.58
CA ALA A 404 -6.64 -10.27 -10.82
C ALA A 404 -7.50 -11.13 -11.75
N PRO A 405 -8.27 -12.13 -11.27
CA PRO A 405 -9.23 -12.86 -12.10
C PRO A 405 -10.34 -11.98 -12.68
N TYR A 406 -10.86 -11.02 -11.90
CA TYR A 406 -11.92 -10.09 -12.37
C TYR A 406 -11.42 -9.17 -13.47
N LEU A 407 -10.17 -8.76 -13.37
CA LEU A 407 -9.54 -7.88 -14.36
C LEU A 407 -9.03 -8.62 -15.60
N GLY A 408 -9.09 -9.97 -15.60
CA GLY A 408 -8.54 -10.79 -16.67
C GLY A 408 -7.03 -10.66 -16.81
N ILE A 409 -6.31 -10.35 -15.73
CA ILE A 409 -4.86 -10.19 -15.74
C ILE A 409 -4.19 -11.49 -16.20
N ALA A 410 -3.25 -11.37 -17.13
CA ALA A 410 -2.53 -12.51 -17.67
C ALA A 410 -1.80 -13.30 -16.58
N THR A 411 -1.99 -14.62 -16.60
CA THR A 411 -1.26 -15.55 -15.72
C THR A 411 0.19 -15.72 -16.17
N ASP A 412 0.98 -16.45 -15.38
CA ASP A 412 2.37 -16.80 -15.73
C ASP A 412 2.51 -17.79 -16.90
N GLY A 413 1.39 -18.19 -17.51
CA GLY A 413 1.35 -19.11 -18.64
C GLY A 413 1.58 -20.58 -18.28
N VAL A 414 1.73 -20.91 -16.99
CA VAL A 414 1.88 -22.30 -16.54
C VAL A 414 0.50 -22.93 -16.42
N ASP A 415 0.24 -23.97 -17.23
CA ASP A 415 -1.00 -24.75 -17.09
C ASP A 415 -0.95 -25.58 -15.82
N ARG A 416 -1.86 -25.27 -14.91
CA ARG A 416 -2.05 -25.97 -13.64
C ARG A 416 -3.34 -26.81 -13.63
N SER A 417 -4.03 -26.90 -14.78
CA SER A 417 -5.21 -27.76 -14.90
C SER A 417 -4.82 -29.21 -14.64
N GLY A 418 -5.58 -29.89 -13.79
CA GLY A 418 -5.27 -31.27 -13.40
C GLY A 418 -4.11 -31.44 -12.39
N THR A 419 -3.46 -30.34 -11.96
CA THR A 419 -2.47 -30.44 -10.87
C THR A 419 -3.15 -30.52 -9.51
N THR A 420 -2.59 -31.34 -8.62
CA THR A 420 -2.99 -31.37 -7.21
C THR A 420 -2.00 -30.64 -6.32
N VAL A 421 -2.49 -30.07 -5.27
CA VAL A 421 -1.71 -29.31 -4.28
C VAL A 421 -1.99 -29.88 -2.90
N LYS A 422 -0.93 -30.06 -2.13
CA LYS A 422 -1.08 -30.52 -0.74
C LYS A 422 -1.43 -29.34 0.17
N VAL A 423 -2.56 -29.46 0.86
CA VAL A 423 -3.04 -28.43 1.80
C VAL A 423 -2.06 -28.28 2.96
N PRO A 424 -1.53 -27.09 3.25
CA PRO A 424 -0.61 -26.89 4.36
C PRO A 424 -1.30 -27.03 5.72
N ASN A 425 -0.52 -27.28 6.78
CA ASN A 425 -1.04 -27.22 8.14
C ASN A 425 -1.12 -25.77 8.60
N LEU A 426 -2.33 -25.26 8.78
CA LEU A 426 -2.61 -23.88 9.16
C LEU A 426 -3.10 -23.76 10.60
N THR A 427 -3.46 -24.86 11.27
CA THR A 427 -3.89 -24.85 12.66
C THR A 427 -2.81 -24.25 13.58
N GLY A 428 -3.20 -23.33 14.44
CA GLY A 428 -2.31 -22.60 15.33
C GLY A 428 -1.57 -21.42 14.66
N LYS A 429 -1.81 -21.17 13.38
CA LYS A 429 -1.25 -20.01 12.67
C LYS A 429 -2.23 -18.84 12.73
N GLU A 430 -1.69 -17.64 12.64
CA GLU A 430 -2.51 -16.44 12.47
C GLU A 430 -3.21 -16.46 11.12
N TRP A 431 -4.38 -15.85 11.06
CA TRP A 431 -5.19 -15.72 9.86
C TRP A 431 -4.37 -15.16 8.69
N SER A 432 -3.64 -14.05 8.88
CA SER A 432 -2.81 -13.44 7.84
C SER A 432 -1.70 -14.37 7.31
N ASN A 433 -1.07 -15.14 8.21
CA ASN A 433 -0.05 -16.12 7.81
C ASN A 433 -0.67 -17.30 7.05
N ALA A 434 -1.85 -17.74 7.44
CA ALA A 434 -2.59 -18.80 6.75
C ALA A 434 -2.94 -18.39 5.31
N GLN A 435 -3.43 -17.16 5.11
CA GLN A 435 -3.70 -16.60 3.79
C GLN A 435 -2.47 -16.60 2.89
N VAL A 436 -1.33 -16.12 3.37
CA VAL A 436 -0.05 -16.13 2.62
C VAL A 436 0.33 -17.54 2.20
N GLN A 437 0.25 -18.52 3.11
CA GLN A 437 0.61 -19.91 2.79
C GLN A 437 -0.30 -20.53 1.73
N LEU A 438 -1.59 -20.19 1.75
CA LEU A 438 -2.54 -20.64 0.73
C LEU A 438 -2.28 -19.96 -0.61
N ASN A 439 -2.06 -18.64 -0.64
CA ASN A 439 -1.74 -17.90 -1.84
C ASN A 439 -0.47 -18.44 -2.53
N ILE A 440 0.60 -18.70 -1.77
CA ILE A 440 1.84 -19.31 -2.28
C ILE A 440 1.59 -20.70 -2.91
N LYS A 441 0.63 -21.44 -2.38
CA LYS A 441 0.26 -22.76 -2.90
C LYS A 441 -0.78 -22.73 -4.01
N GLY A 442 -1.30 -21.55 -4.34
CA GLY A 442 -2.38 -21.40 -5.33
C GLY A 442 -3.70 -21.99 -4.86
N LEU A 443 -3.93 -21.95 -3.56
CA LEU A 443 -5.20 -22.30 -2.93
C LEU A 443 -5.92 -21.02 -2.52
N LYS A 444 -7.24 -21.01 -2.64
CA LYS A 444 -8.08 -19.93 -2.16
C LYS A 444 -8.34 -20.10 -0.66
N HIS A 445 -8.66 -19.02 0.01
CA HIS A 445 -9.02 -19.05 1.43
C HIS A 445 -10.40 -18.45 1.64
N HIS A 446 -11.09 -18.92 2.66
CA HIS A 446 -12.36 -18.39 3.13
C HIS A 446 -12.42 -18.51 4.65
N LEU A 447 -12.67 -17.39 5.33
CA LEU A 447 -12.95 -17.40 6.76
C LEU A 447 -14.39 -17.87 6.93
N ALA A 448 -14.58 -18.99 7.62
CA ALA A 448 -15.93 -19.46 7.96
C ALA A 448 -16.58 -18.47 8.93
N GLU A 449 -17.89 -18.25 8.80
CA GLU A 449 -18.64 -17.33 9.64
C GLU A 449 -18.36 -17.56 11.12
N SER A 450 -18.08 -16.50 11.83
CA SER A 450 -17.76 -16.46 13.24
C SER A 450 -18.56 -15.33 13.91
N GLU A 451 -18.96 -15.56 15.16
CA GLU A 451 -19.71 -14.58 15.94
C GLU A 451 -18.84 -13.43 16.51
N SER A 452 -17.52 -13.49 16.33
CA SER A 452 -16.57 -12.49 16.85
C SER A 452 -15.72 -11.85 15.74
N ASP A 453 -15.29 -10.60 15.93
CA ASP A 453 -14.35 -9.89 15.06
C ASP A 453 -12.96 -10.50 15.21
N GLN A 454 -12.45 -11.20 14.16
CA GLN A 454 -11.44 -12.24 14.35
C GLN A 454 -10.17 -12.11 13.54
N THR A 455 -9.87 -10.92 13.01
CA THR A 455 -8.70 -10.72 12.15
C THR A 455 -7.34 -10.96 12.85
N ALA A 456 -7.31 -10.99 14.18
CA ALA A 456 -6.10 -11.33 14.97
C ALA A 456 -6.10 -12.75 15.52
N ALA A 457 -7.12 -13.55 15.21
CA ALA A 457 -7.28 -14.88 15.80
C ALA A 457 -6.40 -15.94 15.15
N LEU A 458 -6.09 -16.99 15.94
CA LEU A 458 -5.40 -18.16 15.44
C LEU A 458 -6.39 -19.11 14.75
N VAL A 459 -5.97 -19.72 13.65
CA VAL A 459 -6.74 -20.80 13.00
C VAL A 459 -6.85 -21.98 13.95
N THR A 460 -8.06 -22.32 14.34
CA THR A 460 -8.36 -23.45 15.24
C THR A 460 -8.66 -24.72 14.45
N TYR A 461 -9.27 -24.58 13.27
CA TYR A 461 -9.63 -25.71 12.39
C TYR A 461 -9.55 -25.27 10.92
N GLN A 462 -9.35 -26.25 10.03
CA GLN A 462 -9.30 -26.04 8.57
C GLN A 462 -9.98 -27.19 7.83
N TYR A 463 -10.61 -26.86 6.70
CA TYR A 463 -11.15 -27.83 5.77
C TYR A 463 -10.88 -27.38 4.31
N PRO A 464 -10.30 -28.22 3.43
CA PRO A 464 -9.82 -29.58 3.69
C PRO A 464 -8.70 -29.66 4.74
N ARG A 465 -8.55 -30.83 5.35
CA ARG A 465 -7.54 -31.06 6.42
C ARG A 465 -6.11 -30.91 5.90
N ALA A 466 -5.21 -30.59 6.80
CA ALA A 466 -3.77 -30.56 6.51
C ALA A 466 -3.29 -31.86 5.86
N GLY A 467 -2.48 -31.75 4.82
CA GLY A 467 -1.95 -32.87 4.07
C GLY A 467 -2.88 -33.45 3.01
N ALA A 468 -4.14 -33.03 2.90
CA ALA A 468 -5.03 -33.45 1.81
C ALA A 468 -4.47 -32.97 0.47
N GLU A 469 -4.55 -33.84 -0.54
CA GLU A 469 -4.24 -33.46 -1.92
C GLU A 469 -5.53 -32.99 -2.60
N VAL A 470 -5.54 -31.75 -3.05
CA VAL A 470 -6.71 -31.11 -3.65
C VAL A 470 -6.34 -30.48 -4.99
N PRO A 471 -7.27 -30.28 -5.93
CA PRO A 471 -7.02 -29.56 -7.15
C PRO A 471 -6.48 -28.14 -6.88
N TYR A 472 -5.59 -27.65 -7.75
CA TYR A 472 -5.16 -26.23 -7.73
C TYR A 472 -6.39 -25.31 -7.78
N GLY A 473 -6.37 -24.22 -7.01
CA GLY A 473 -7.49 -23.30 -6.91
C GLY A 473 -8.60 -23.70 -5.93
N THR A 474 -8.47 -24.86 -5.26
CA THR A 474 -9.45 -25.28 -4.22
C THR A 474 -9.51 -24.27 -3.08
N THR A 475 -10.72 -23.95 -2.62
CA THR A 475 -10.94 -23.09 -1.45
C THR A 475 -10.72 -23.89 -0.17
N VAL A 476 -9.88 -23.35 0.73
CA VAL A 476 -9.68 -23.87 2.09
C VAL A 476 -10.46 -22.98 3.05
N TYR A 477 -11.40 -23.59 3.76
CA TYR A 477 -12.18 -22.93 4.80
C TYR A 477 -11.41 -22.96 6.10
N LEU A 478 -11.28 -21.82 6.74
CA LEU A 478 -10.54 -21.64 7.98
C LEU A 478 -11.50 -21.17 9.08
N TYR A 479 -11.30 -21.71 10.26
CA TYR A 479 -12.08 -21.39 11.45
C TYR A 479 -11.14 -20.83 12.51
N THR A 480 -11.54 -19.80 13.19
CA THR A 480 -10.75 -19.13 14.23
C THR A 480 -11.36 -19.29 15.63
N ASP A 481 -12.59 -19.74 15.72
CA ASP A 481 -13.26 -20.13 16.96
C ASP A 481 -13.07 -21.62 17.28
N THR A 482 -13.46 -22.02 18.48
CA THR A 482 -13.67 -23.44 18.78
C THR A 482 -14.76 -23.99 17.87
N TYR A 483 -14.34 -24.69 16.85
CA TYR A 483 -15.26 -25.41 15.97
C TYR A 483 -15.92 -26.56 16.78
N GLU A 484 -17.06 -26.30 17.37
CA GLU A 484 -17.97 -27.34 17.78
C GLU A 484 -18.69 -27.82 16.51
N GLY A 485 -18.21 -28.92 15.94
CA GLY A 485 -18.74 -29.46 14.69
C GLY A 485 -20.25 -29.56 14.74
N LYS A 486 -20.96 -28.62 14.13
CA LYS A 486 -22.34 -28.77 13.79
C LYS A 486 -22.40 -29.91 12.77
N HIS A 487 -22.73 -31.11 13.22
CA HIS A 487 -23.01 -32.24 12.34
C HIS A 487 -24.25 -31.87 11.53
N ALA A 488 -24.08 -31.42 10.31
CA ALA A 488 -25.18 -31.43 9.35
C ALA A 488 -25.38 -32.89 8.90
N GLU A 489 -26.57 -33.42 9.01
CA GLU A 489 -26.91 -34.67 8.40
C GLU A 489 -26.78 -34.52 6.88
N VAL A 490 -25.82 -35.24 6.28
CA VAL A 490 -25.65 -35.20 4.82
C VAL A 490 -26.88 -35.87 4.22
N PRO A 491 -27.71 -35.17 3.44
CA PRO A 491 -28.89 -35.80 2.84
C PRO A 491 -28.43 -36.91 1.90
N ASP A 492 -29.19 -38.02 1.89
CA ASP A 492 -28.93 -39.10 0.95
C ASP A 492 -29.16 -38.60 -0.50
N VAL A 493 -28.06 -38.38 -1.21
CA VAL A 493 -28.04 -37.97 -2.61
C VAL A 493 -27.85 -39.16 -3.55
N THR A 494 -27.87 -40.39 -3.05
CA THR A 494 -27.68 -41.61 -3.85
C THR A 494 -28.78 -41.69 -4.92
N GLY A 495 -28.37 -41.76 -6.19
CA GLY A 495 -29.29 -41.82 -7.33
C GLY A 495 -29.89 -40.49 -7.77
N LYS A 496 -29.48 -39.37 -7.21
CA LYS A 496 -29.84 -38.02 -7.70
C LYS A 496 -28.83 -37.52 -8.71
N SER A 497 -29.27 -36.64 -9.62
CA SER A 497 -28.35 -36.00 -10.57
C SER A 497 -27.38 -35.09 -9.83
N ALA A 498 -26.17 -34.85 -10.39
CA ALA A 498 -25.16 -33.98 -9.81
C ALA A 498 -25.70 -32.55 -9.58
N ASP A 499 -26.56 -32.06 -10.46
CA ASP A 499 -27.15 -30.71 -10.37
C ASP A 499 -28.11 -30.57 -9.16
N LEU A 500 -28.78 -31.67 -8.75
CA LEU A 500 -29.66 -31.70 -7.58
C LEU A 500 -28.89 -31.86 -6.25
N SER A 501 -27.68 -32.42 -6.28
CA SER A 501 -26.82 -32.55 -5.11
C SER A 501 -26.04 -31.29 -4.76
N LEU A 502 -25.98 -30.28 -5.67
CA LEU A 502 -25.29 -29.00 -5.47
C LEU A 502 -26.21 -27.88 -4.94
N ILE A 503 -27.53 -28.14 -4.75
CA ILE A 503 -28.52 -27.13 -4.35
C ILE A 503 -28.71 -27.06 -2.82
N HIS A 504 -27.94 -27.80 -2.04
CA HIS A 504 -28.11 -27.80 -0.56
C HIS A 504 -26.79 -27.48 0.14
#